data_99fafa3a58b46b2eee4f65cafb9f0be4
#
_entry.id   99fafa3a58b46b2eee4f65cafb9f0be4
#
_cell.length_a   1.000
_cell.length_b   1.000
_cell.length_c   1.000
_cell.angle_alpha   90.00
_cell.angle_beta   90.00
_cell.angle_gamma   90.00
#
_symmetry.space_group_name_H-M   'P 1'
#
loop_
_entity.id
_entity.type
_entity.pdbx_description
1 polymer ?
#
loop_
_entity_poly.entity_id
_entity_poly.type
_entity_poly.pdbx_seq_one_letter_code
_entity_poly.pdbx_strand_id
1 'polypeptide(L)'
;MQVIILLVGFLFLVKGADWFVEGAASIAKKLGIPQLIIGLTIVAMGTSMPEAAVSITAGMNKNAGITIGNVVGSNILNILIILGVTALITNVAIQKSTFLYEIPFMIVVTIVLMIFGMTGSEVTFAEGVIFWILFLAYLGYLFVMARKGNDQEDGETKDYPIWKCLLLMALGGVLVVKGSDFAVSGASEIARYFGISERFIGLTIVALGTSLPELVTSVTAAKRGNAGIAIGNIVGSNIFNILFVIGTTALICTVPFESKFIIDTGIAILCGVILWLGTFRHKELRKPCGILMLLCYAAYFVYLCMV
;
A
#
# COMPACT_ATOMS: atom_id res chain seq x y z
N MET A 1 27.57 -14.20 -2.56
CA MET A 1 26.25 -14.87 -2.58
C MET A 1 25.12 -13.86 -2.37
N GLN A 2 25.20 -12.97 -1.41
CA GLN A 2 24.13 -11.99 -1.08
C GLN A 2 23.79 -10.99 -2.20
N VAL A 3 24.78 -10.53 -2.94
CA VAL A 3 24.58 -9.68 -4.13
C VAL A 3 23.74 -10.40 -5.20
N ILE A 4 23.97 -11.71 -5.38
CA ILE A 4 23.18 -12.50 -6.34
C ILE A 4 21.74 -12.63 -5.86
N ILE A 5 21.50 -12.87 -4.56
CA ILE A 5 20.18 -12.93 -3.97
C ILE A 5 19.44 -11.60 -4.15
N LEU A 6 20.13 -10.48 -3.92
CA LEU A 6 19.59 -9.14 -4.12
C LEU A 6 19.19 -8.91 -5.59
N LEU A 7 20.06 -9.25 -6.54
CA LEU A 7 19.80 -9.09 -7.98
C LEU A 7 18.66 -9.98 -8.46
N VAL A 8 18.58 -11.24 -7.98
CA VAL A 8 17.46 -12.14 -8.27
C VAL A 8 16.17 -11.59 -7.66
N GLY A 9 16.24 -11.02 -6.45
CA GLY A 9 15.11 -10.34 -5.82
C GLY A 9 14.57 -9.21 -6.69
N PHE A 10 15.41 -8.32 -7.19
CA PHE A 10 14.98 -7.24 -8.09
C PHE A 10 14.45 -7.77 -9.44
N LEU A 11 15.05 -8.82 -9.99
CA LEU A 11 14.53 -9.43 -11.21
C LEU A 11 13.11 -9.98 -11.00
N PHE A 12 12.87 -10.66 -9.88
CA PHE A 12 11.56 -11.20 -9.52
C PHE A 12 10.54 -10.08 -9.28
N LEU A 13 10.93 -9.01 -8.57
CA LEU A 13 10.09 -7.83 -8.35
C LEU A 13 9.63 -7.22 -9.68
N VAL A 14 10.56 -6.92 -10.58
CA VAL A 14 10.23 -6.27 -11.85
C VAL A 14 9.40 -7.17 -12.75
N LYS A 15 9.80 -8.44 -12.94
CA LYS A 15 9.04 -9.37 -13.78
C LYS A 15 7.71 -9.77 -13.18
N GLY A 16 7.68 -9.94 -11.86
CA GLY A 16 6.46 -10.23 -11.12
C GLY A 16 5.45 -9.10 -11.24
N ALA A 17 5.87 -7.85 -11.05
CA ALA A 17 5.00 -6.68 -11.20
C ALA A 17 4.50 -6.51 -12.64
N ASP A 18 5.36 -6.76 -13.65
CA ASP A 18 4.96 -6.75 -15.05
C ASP A 18 3.81 -7.74 -15.31
N TRP A 19 3.94 -8.98 -14.86
CA TRP A 19 2.92 -10.01 -15.05
C TRP A 19 1.67 -9.73 -14.24
N PHE A 20 1.83 -9.27 -13.00
CA PHE A 20 0.71 -8.97 -12.12
C PHE A 20 -0.17 -7.84 -12.66
N VAL A 21 0.45 -6.73 -13.06
CA VAL A 21 -0.25 -5.57 -13.64
C VAL A 21 -0.87 -5.93 -14.99
N GLU A 22 -0.15 -6.67 -15.84
CA GLU A 22 -0.66 -7.10 -17.15
C GLU A 22 -1.89 -8.00 -17.01
N GLY A 23 -1.85 -8.96 -16.08
CA GLY A 23 -2.99 -9.83 -15.76
C GLY A 23 -4.16 -9.05 -15.19
N ALA A 24 -3.90 -8.14 -14.24
CA ALA A 24 -4.91 -7.31 -13.60
C ALA A 24 -5.61 -6.36 -14.59
N ALA A 25 -4.84 -5.66 -15.44
CA ALA A 25 -5.40 -4.79 -16.46
C ALA A 25 -6.21 -5.56 -17.52
N SER A 26 -5.71 -6.74 -17.95
CA SER A 26 -6.41 -7.59 -18.93
C SER A 26 -7.73 -8.15 -18.39
N ILE A 27 -7.77 -8.54 -17.10
CA ILE A 27 -9.01 -9.06 -16.49
C ILE A 27 -10.02 -7.93 -16.28
N ALA A 28 -9.55 -6.73 -15.87
CA ALA A 28 -10.39 -5.55 -15.75
C ALA A 28 -11.11 -5.25 -17.08
N LYS A 29 -10.35 -5.17 -18.18
CA LYS A 29 -10.88 -4.95 -19.53
C LYS A 29 -11.89 -6.03 -19.95
N LYS A 30 -11.55 -7.30 -19.70
CA LYS A 30 -12.40 -8.44 -20.12
C LYS A 30 -13.72 -8.53 -19.36
N LEU A 31 -13.72 -8.14 -18.09
CA LEU A 31 -14.92 -8.10 -17.25
C LEU A 31 -15.69 -6.78 -17.35
N GLY A 32 -15.16 -5.78 -18.08
CA GLY A 32 -15.74 -4.44 -18.15
C GLY A 32 -15.73 -3.71 -16.81
N ILE A 33 -14.78 -4.04 -15.94
CA ILE A 33 -14.62 -3.44 -14.62
C ILE A 33 -13.56 -2.33 -14.72
N PRO A 34 -13.79 -1.14 -14.14
CA PRO A 34 -12.78 -0.08 -14.09
C PRO A 34 -11.46 -0.59 -13.50
N GLN A 35 -10.34 -0.23 -14.12
CA GLN A 35 -8.99 -0.61 -13.62
C GLN A 35 -8.74 -0.13 -12.19
N LEU A 36 -9.32 1.02 -11.81
CA LEU A 36 -9.30 1.54 -10.45
C LEU A 36 -9.83 0.52 -9.44
N ILE A 37 -10.96 -0.15 -9.73
CA ILE A 37 -11.56 -1.13 -8.81
C ILE A 37 -10.64 -2.33 -8.60
N ILE A 38 -10.01 -2.81 -9.66
CA ILE A 38 -9.01 -3.90 -9.56
C ILE A 38 -7.80 -3.43 -8.73
N GLY A 39 -7.37 -2.18 -8.93
CA GLY A 39 -6.32 -1.55 -8.12
C GLY A 39 -6.69 -1.47 -6.64
N LEU A 40 -7.88 -0.93 -6.33
CA LEU A 40 -8.40 -0.76 -4.95
C LEU A 40 -8.69 -2.08 -4.22
N THR A 41 -8.76 -3.20 -4.94
CA THR A 41 -9.12 -4.52 -4.39
C THR A 41 -7.97 -5.52 -4.54
N ILE A 42 -7.97 -6.26 -5.63
CA ILE A 42 -7.10 -7.45 -5.82
C ILE A 42 -5.63 -7.05 -5.78
N VAL A 43 -5.26 -5.93 -6.42
CA VAL A 43 -3.87 -5.50 -6.46
C VAL A 43 -3.44 -5.01 -5.08
N ALA A 44 -4.22 -4.12 -4.46
CA ALA A 44 -3.95 -3.60 -3.12
C ALA A 44 -3.86 -4.71 -2.06
N MET A 45 -4.86 -5.60 -2.01
CA MET A 45 -4.86 -6.72 -1.07
C MET A 45 -3.68 -7.67 -1.32
N GLY A 46 -3.36 -7.94 -2.61
CA GLY A 46 -2.27 -8.86 -2.98
C GLY A 46 -0.90 -8.33 -2.58
N THR A 47 -0.63 -7.05 -2.78
CA THR A 47 0.65 -6.43 -2.41
C THR A 47 0.79 -6.21 -0.92
N SER A 48 -0.31 -5.92 -0.19
CA SER A 48 -0.32 -5.72 1.27
C SER A 48 -0.46 -7.02 2.08
N MET A 49 -0.39 -8.19 1.43
CA MET A 49 -0.36 -9.48 2.17
C MET A 49 0.82 -9.63 3.12
N PRO A 50 2.05 -9.15 2.81
CA PRO A 50 3.16 -9.19 3.76
C PRO A 50 2.86 -8.41 5.05
N GLU A 51 2.31 -7.19 4.94
CA GLU A 51 1.92 -6.38 6.08
C GLU A 51 0.85 -7.07 6.92
N ALA A 52 -0.15 -7.66 6.27
CA ALA A 52 -1.20 -8.43 6.93
C ALA A 52 -0.61 -9.64 7.66
N ALA A 53 0.28 -10.41 7.01
CA ALA A 53 0.91 -11.57 7.60
C ALA A 53 1.73 -11.21 8.84
N VAL A 54 2.55 -10.16 8.77
CA VAL A 54 3.35 -9.68 9.92
C VAL A 54 2.46 -9.27 11.08
N SER A 55 1.47 -8.41 10.85
CA SER A 55 0.61 -7.85 11.89
C SER A 55 -0.30 -8.91 12.53
N ILE A 56 -0.95 -9.75 11.72
CA ILE A 56 -1.85 -10.80 12.23
C ILE A 56 -1.06 -11.87 13.00
N THR A 57 0.11 -12.28 12.49
CA THR A 57 0.97 -13.24 13.20
C THR A 57 1.47 -12.66 14.52
N ALA A 58 1.83 -11.38 14.55
CA ALA A 58 2.20 -10.70 15.79
C ALA A 58 1.04 -10.70 16.80
N GLY A 59 -0.19 -10.45 16.34
CA GLY A 59 -1.40 -10.55 17.16
C GLY A 59 -1.63 -11.96 17.72
N MET A 60 -1.50 -12.99 16.87
CA MET A 60 -1.61 -14.40 17.30
C MET A 60 -0.57 -14.76 18.37
N ASN A 61 0.63 -14.20 18.29
CA ASN A 61 1.72 -14.40 19.25
C ASN A 61 1.65 -13.45 20.46
N LYS A 62 0.54 -12.72 20.65
CA LYS A 62 0.34 -11.74 21.72
C LYS A 62 1.39 -10.60 21.73
N ASN A 63 1.93 -10.27 20.57
CA ASN A 63 2.90 -9.20 20.37
C ASN A 63 2.35 -8.13 19.40
N ALA A 64 1.09 -7.74 19.59
CA ALA A 64 0.39 -6.79 18.71
C ALA A 64 0.95 -5.36 18.75
N GLY A 65 1.90 -5.05 19.63
CA GLY A 65 2.49 -3.71 19.76
C GLY A 65 3.17 -3.18 18.48
N ILE A 66 3.58 -4.08 17.56
CA ILE A 66 4.17 -3.67 16.28
C ILE A 66 3.13 -3.38 15.19
N THR A 67 1.86 -3.79 15.38
CA THR A 67 0.82 -3.70 14.34
C THR A 67 0.55 -2.27 13.92
N ILE A 68 0.37 -1.35 14.87
CA ILE A 68 0.10 0.06 14.57
C ILE A 68 1.27 0.69 13.81
N GLY A 69 2.50 0.46 14.29
CA GLY A 69 3.70 0.97 13.63
C GLY A 69 3.88 0.44 12.22
N ASN A 70 3.66 -0.88 12.01
CA ASN A 70 3.72 -1.50 10.69
C ASN A 70 2.68 -0.89 9.73
N VAL A 71 1.41 -0.84 10.15
CA VAL A 71 0.31 -0.33 9.30
C VAL A 71 0.44 1.16 9.03
N VAL A 72 0.63 1.98 10.06
CA VAL A 72 0.72 3.44 9.90
C VAL A 72 2.00 3.82 9.13
N GLY A 73 3.12 3.15 9.44
CA GLY A 73 4.39 3.35 8.72
C GLY A 73 4.27 3.01 7.23
N SER A 74 3.69 1.85 6.88
CA SER A 74 3.45 1.47 5.48
C SER A 74 2.51 2.47 4.80
N ASN A 75 1.47 2.96 5.47
CA ASN A 75 0.54 3.93 4.90
C ASN A 75 1.22 5.28 4.58
N ILE A 76 2.13 5.75 5.44
CA ILE A 76 2.94 6.95 5.20
C ILE A 76 3.89 6.71 4.03
N LEU A 77 4.60 5.56 3.99
CA LEU A 77 5.49 5.17 2.90
C LEU A 77 4.74 5.11 1.55
N ASN A 78 3.58 4.49 1.54
CA ASN A 78 2.73 4.35 0.37
C ASN A 78 2.40 5.71 -0.27
N ILE A 79 2.02 6.70 0.53
CA ILE A 79 1.67 8.03 0.02
C ILE A 79 2.92 8.83 -0.31
N LEU A 80 3.87 8.96 0.61
CA LEU A 80 4.98 9.90 0.45
C LEU A 80 6.09 9.37 -0.46
N ILE A 81 6.45 8.10 -0.33
CA ILE A 81 7.52 7.50 -1.16
C ILE A 81 6.96 6.93 -2.45
N ILE A 82 5.97 6.05 -2.37
CA ILE A 82 5.56 5.30 -3.57
C ILE A 82 4.86 6.21 -4.57
N LEU A 83 3.87 6.99 -4.14
CA LEU A 83 3.24 7.96 -5.04
C LEU A 83 4.20 9.10 -5.40
N GLY A 84 5.07 9.52 -4.47
CA GLY A 84 6.11 10.51 -4.75
C GLY A 84 7.03 10.08 -5.89
N VAL A 85 7.61 8.87 -5.79
CA VAL A 85 8.48 8.29 -6.85
C VAL A 85 7.69 8.07 -8.13
N THR A 86 6.46 7.55 -8.04
CA THR A 86 5.62 7.32 -9.23
C THR A 86 5.35 8.62 -9.98
N ALA A 87 5.06 9.71 -9.25
CA ALA A 87 4.82 11.04 -9.83
C ALA A 87 6.06 11.67 -10.47
N LEU A 88 7.27 11.31 -10.02
CA LEU A 88 8.52 11.73 -10.69
C LEU A 88 8.71 11.04 -12.04
N ILE A 89 8.29 9.79 -12.14
CA ILE A 89 8.44 8.95 -13.33
C ILE A 89 7.39 9.31 -14.39
N THR A 90 6.12 9.43 -13.95
CA THR A 90 5.00 9.75 -14.84
C THR A 90 3.89 10.49 -14.09
N ASN A 91 3.11 11.32 -14.79
CA ASN A 91 1.91 11.89 -14.21
C ASN A 91 0.85 10.79 -14.04
N VAL A 92 0.21 10.75 -12.86
CA VAL A 92 -0.83 9.77 -12.56
C VAL A 92 -2.19 10.46 -12.55
N ALA A 93 -3.05 10.12 -13.51
CA ALA A 93 -4.40 10.62 -13.55
C ALA A 93 -5.22 10.13 -12.35
N ILE A 94 -6.00 11.02 -11.75
CA ILE A 94 -6.87 10.72 -10.62
C ILE A 94 -8.32 10.77 -11.09
N GLN A 95 -9.01 9.66 -11.05
CA GLN A 95 -10.43 9.61 -11.39
C GLN A 95 -11.27 10.47 -10.44
N LYS A 96 -12.40 10.96 -10.93
CA LYS A 96 -13.32 11.79 -10.13
C LYS A 96 -13.81 11.07 -8.88
N SER A 97 -14.06 9.77 -8.98
CA SER A 97 -14.44 8.94 -7.82
C SER A 97 -13.34 8.92 -6.78
N THR A 98 -12.08 8.64 -7.19
CA THR A 98 -10.92 8.59 -6.29
C THR A 98 -10.74 9.89 -5.53
N PHE A 99 -10.89 11.01 -6.22
CA PHE A 99 -10.76 12.31 -5.60
C PHE A 99 -11.89 12.62 -4.61
N LEU A 100 -13.14 12.23 -4.94
CA LEU A 100 -14.33 12.60 -4.15
C LEU A 100 -14.67 11.58 -3.05
N TYR A 101 -14.30 10.32 -3.21
CA TYR A 101 -14.73 9.25 -2.30
C TYR A 101 -13.56 8.46 -1.71
N GLU A 102 -12.67 7.85 -2.52
CA GLU A 102 -11.70 6.90 -1.99
C GLU A 102 -10.59 7.59 -1.17
N ILE A 103 -10.02 8.72 -1.64
CA ILE A 103 -9.02 9.47 -0.86
C ILE A 103 -9.63 10.07 0.41
N PRO A 104 -10.79 10.76 0.38
CA PRO A 104 -11.46 11.19 1.62
C PRO A 104 -11.82 10.04 2.57
N PHE A 105 -12.27 8.90 2.05
CA PHE A 105 -12.56 7.73 2.88
C PHE A 105 -11.29 7.19 3.56
N MET A 106 -10.17 7.09 2.85
CA MET A 106 -8.86 6.73 3.40
C MET A 106 -8.47 7.67 4.56
N ILE A 107 -8.66 8.99 4.39
CA ILE A 107 -8.39 9.97 5.45
C ILE A 107 -9.32 9.74 6.65
N VAL A 108 -10.62 9.54 6.40
CA VAL A 108 -11.62 9.31 7.46
C VAL A 108 -11.29 8.06 8.27
N VAL A 109 -10.97 6.94 7.63
CA VAL A 109 -10.64 5.71 8.36
C VAL A 109 -9.36 5.85 9.17
N THR A 110 -8.40 6.67 8.71
CA THR A 110 -7.19 6.98 9.48
C THR A 110 -7.51 7.85 10.71
N ILE A 111 -8.44 8.81 10.57
CA ILE A 111 -8.96 9.61 11.71
C ILE A 111 -9.69 8.71 12.70
N VAL A 112 -10.52 7.78 12.24
CA VAL A 112 -11.21 6.81 13.10
C VAL A 112 -10.22 5.96 13.89
N LEU A 113 -9.14 5.48 13.23
CA LEU A 113 -8.06 4.77 13.93
C LEU A 113 -7.44 5.61 15.03
N MET A 114 -7.15 6.88 14.76
CA MET A 114 -6.58 7.80 15.76
C MET A 114 -7.54 7.99 16.94
N ILE A 115 -8.84 8.19 16.68
CA ILE A 115 -9.86 8.34 17.73
C ILE A 115 -9.94 7.08 18.59
N PHE A 116 -10.02 5.90 18.00
CA PHE A 116 -10.07 4.62 18.70
C PHE A 116 -8.81 4.41 19.55
N GLY A 117 -7.63 4.62 18.96
CA GLY A 117 -6.37 4.51 19.70
C GLY A 117 -6.25 5.48 20.88
N MET A 118 -6.87 6.66 20.80
CA MET A 118 -6.84 7.66 21.89
C MET A 118 -7.85 7.37 23.00
N THR A 119 -8.93 6.63 22.74
CA THR A 119 -10.01 6.42 23.72
C THR A 119 -9.65 5.47 24.85
N GLY A 120 -8.65 4.58 24.65
CA GLY A 120 -8.22 3.63 25.68
C GLY A 120 -6.73 3.29 25.61
N SER A 121 -5.97 3.99 24.78
CA SER A 121 -4.58 3.67 24.44
C SER A 121 -4.42 2.26 23.82
N GLU A 122 -5.49 1.77 23.22
CA GLU A 122 -5.55 0.46 22.57
C GLU A 122 -6.72 0.40 21.57
N VAL A 123 -6.63 -0.49 20.58
CA VAL A 123 -7.75 -0.83 19.71
C VAL A 123 -8.34 -2.16 20.20
N THR A 124 -9.58 -2.11 20.63
CA THR A 124 -10.30 -3.21 21.25
C THR A 124 -10.99 -4.12 20.24
N PHE A 125 -11.50 -5.28 20.70
CA PHE A 125 -12.31 -6.19 19.87
C PHE A 125 -13.53 -5.49 19.25
N ALA A 126 -14.23 -4.62 20.02
CA ALA A 126 -15.42 -3.91 19.53
C ALA A 126 -15.06 -2.95 18.36
N GLU A 127 -13.95 -2.24 18.48
CA GLU A 127 -13.43 -1.37 17.42
C GLU A 127 -12.95 -2.16 16.21
N GLY A 128 -12.37 -3.35 16.43
CA GLY A 128 -12.06 -4.32 15.37
C GLY A 128 -13.30 -4.75 14.57
N VAL A 129 -14.43 -5.00 15.26
CA VAL A 129 -15.73 -5.29 14.60
C VAL A 129 -16.18 -4.09 13.77
N ILE A 130 -16.04 -2.86 14.28
CA ILE A 130 -16.40 -1.65 13.53
C ILE A 130 -15.54 -1.52 12.27
N PHE A 131 -14.24 -1.74 12.35
CA PHE A 131 -13.36 -1.74 11.17
C PHE A 131 -13.79 -2.79 10.14
N TRP A 132 -14.15 -3.98 10.55
CA TRP A 132 -14.67 -5.01 9.65
C TRP A 132 -16.00 -4.62 8.99
N ILE A 133 -16.92 -3.99 9.74
CA ILE A 133 -18.17 -3.47 9.17
C ILE A 133 -17.87 -2.40 8.11
N LEU A 134 -16.97 -1.47 8.39
CA LEU A 134 -16.54 -0.45 7.43
C LEU A 134 -15.85 -1.08 6.22
N PHE A 135 -15.05 -2.14 6.41
CA PHE A 135 -14.41 -2.86 5.32
C PHE A 135 -15.43 -3.54 4.39
N LEU A 136 -16.41 -4.23 4.97
CA LEU A 136 -17.48 -4.85 4.18
C LEU A 136 -18.35 -3.81 3.45
N ALA A 137 -18.64 -2.68 4.09
CA ALA A 137 -19.35 -1.56 3.45
C ALA A 137 -18.53 -0.99 2.28
N TYR A 138 -17.21 -0.83 2.46
CA TYR A 138 -16.30 -0.41 1.39
C TYR A 138 -16.26 -1.40 0.22
N LEU A 139 -16.17 -2.70 0.49
CA LEU A 139 -16.25 -3.73 -0.56
C LEU A 139 -17.60 -3.71 -1.29
N GLY A 140 -18.71 -3.50 -0.56
CA GLY A 140 -20.04 -3.31 -1.13
C GLY A 140 -20.10 -2.09 -2.07
N TYR A 141 -19.54 -0.97 -1.65
CA TYR A 141 -19.40 0.23 -2.49
C TYR A 141 -18.62 -0.06 -3.77
N LEU A 142 -17.44 -0.70 -3.67
CA LEU A 142 -16.63 -1.06 -4.84
C LEU A 142 -17.35 -2.04 -5.79
N PHE A 143 -18.11 -2.99 -5.23
CA PHE A 143 -18.92 -3.91 -6.02
C PHE A 143 -20.01 -3.17 -6.82
N VAL A 144 -20.68 -2.20 -6.20
CA VAL A 144 -21.66 -1.37 -6.91
C VAL A 144 -20.99 -0.53 -8.01
N MET A 145 -19.81 0.02 -7.74
CA MET A 145 -19.04 0.76 -8.75
C MET A 145 -18.59 -0.15 -9.90
N ALA A 146 -18.13 -1.35 -9.60
CA ALA A 146 -17.73 -2.33 -10.61
C ALA A 146 -18.85 -2.63 -11.61
N ARG A 147 -20.10 -2.70 -11.12
CA ARG A 147 -21.28 -2.94 -11.97
C ARG A 147 -21.68 -1.74 -12.85
N LYS A 148 -21.34 -0.53 -12.45
CA LYS A 148 -21.68 0.68 -13.24
C LYS A 148 -20.83 0.83 -14.50
N GLY A 149 -19.69 0.12 -14.59
CA GLY A 149 -18.71 0.05 -15.66
C GLY A 149 -18.72 1.28 -16.55
N ASN A 150 -17.72 2.14 -16.55
CA ASN A 150 -17.74 3.21 -17.57
C ASN A 150 -16.43 3.97 -17.82
N ASP A 151 -15.34 3.64 -17.18
CA ASP A 151 -14.11 4.35 -17.51
C ASP A 151 -13.15 3.38 -18.22
N GLN A 152 -13.16 3.48 -19.57
CA GLN A 152 -12.09 2.90 -20.38
C GLN A 152 -10.84 3.76 -20.12
N GLU A 153 -9.95 3.26 -19.27
CA GLU A 153 -8.61 3.83 -19.18
C GLU A 153 -7.78 3.33 -20.36
N ASP A 154 -7.12 4.26 -21.06
CA ASP A 154 -6.27 4.01 -22.23
C ASP A 154 -4.90 3.44 -21.85
N GLY A 155 -4.86 2.37 -21.07
CA GLY A 155 -3.62 1.66 -20.79
C GLY A 155 -3.30 0.58 -21.83
N GLU A 156 -2.02 0.25 -21.99
CA GLU A 156 -1.60 -0.90 -22.81
C GLU A 156 -2.13 -2.20 -22.18
N THR A 157 -3.24 -2.72 -22.71
CA THR A 157 -3.86 -3.96 -22.25
C THR A 157 -3.94 -4.98 -23.37
N LYS A 158 -3.35 -6.16 -23.14
CA LYS A 158 -3.47 -7.30 -24.07
C LYS A 158 -4.76 -8.06 -23.80
N ASP A 159 -5.36 -8.60 -24.83
CA ASP A 159 -6.55 -9.46 -24.68
C ASP A 159 -6.12 -10.91 -24.45
N TYR A 160 -6.10 -11.31 -23.18
CA TYR A 160 -5.81 -12.69 -22.78
C TYR A 160 -7.07 -13.42 -22.35
N PRO A 161 -7.14 -14.76 -22.51
CA PRO A 161 -8.20 -15.55 -21.88
C PRO A 161 -8.12 -15.44 -20.36
N ILE A 162 -9.28 -15.52 -19.67
CA ILE A 162 -9.39 -15.29 -18.21
C ILE A 162 -8.41 -16.16 -17.42
N TRP A 163 -8.27 -17.45 -17.79
CA TRP A 163 -7.32 -18.34 -17.09
C TRP A 163 -5.88 -17.84 -17.14
N LYS A 164 -5.46 -17.25 -18.28
CA LYS A 164 -4.12 -16.68 -18.43
C LYS A 164 -3.95 -15.40 -17.60
N CYS A 165 -4.99 -14.55 -17.54
CA CYS A 165 -4.98 -13.38 -16.66
C CYS A 165 -4.78 -13.80 -15.20
N LEU A 166 -5.57 -14.78 -14.73
CA LEU A 166 -5.45 -15.30 -13.37
C LEU A 166 -4.09 -15.94 -13.10
N LEU A 167 -3.54 -16.68 -14.07
CA LEU A 167 -2.20 -17.26 -13.95
C LEU A 167 -1.12 -16.20 -13.86
N LEU A 168 -1.19 -15.15 -14.70
CA LEU A 168 -0.24 -14.02 -14.65
C LEU A 168 -0.33 -13.28 -13.32
N MET A 169 -1.55 -13.06 -12.80
CA MET A 169 -1.73 -12.43 -11.49
C MET A 169 -1.18 -13.31 -10.36
N ALA A 170 -1.48 -14.60 -10.36
CA ALA A 170 -1.00 -15.51 -9.32
C ALA A 170 0.54 -15.63 -9.33
N LEU A 171 1.14 -15.92 -10.48
CA LEU A 171 2.59 -16.04 -10.62
C LEU A 171 3.28 -14.70 -10.40
N GLY A 172 2.72 -13.62 -10.96
CA GLY A 172 3.24 -12.27 -10.77
C GLY A 172 3.24 -11.86 -9.29
N GLY A 173 2.13 -12.09 -8.58
CA GLY A 173 2.02 -11.82 -7.15
C GLY A 173 3.02 -12.62 -6.31
N VAL A 174 3.15 -13.92 -6.57
CA VAL A 174 4.16 -14.77 -5.89
C VAL A 174 5.57 -14.25 -6.14
N LEU A 175 5.90 -13.89 -7.40
CA LEU A 175 7.22 -13.35 -7.74
C LEU A 175 7.49 -12.01 -7.06
N VAL A 176 6.48 -11.13 -6.97
CA VAL A 176 6.63 -9.83 -6.30
C VAL A 176 6.92 -10.03 -4.80
N VAL A 177 6.15 -10.88 -4.11
CA VAL A 177 6.37 -11.17 -2.69
C VAL A 177 7.74 -11.84 -2.46
N LYS A 178 8.06 -12.89 -3.22
CA LYS A 178 9.35 -13.58 -3.09
C LYS A 178 10.53 -12.70 -3.51
N GLY A 179 10.33 -11.86 -4.51
CA GLY A 179 11.31 -10.88 -4.94
C GLY A 179 11.62 -9.85 -3.84
N SER A 180 10.60 -9.39 -3.12
CA SER A 180 10.75 -8.53 -1.95
C SER A 180 11.53 -9.24 -0.84
N ASP A 181 11.15 -10.47 -0.46
CA ASP A 181 11.87 -11.27 0.54
C ASP A 181 13.38 -11.40 0.20
N PHE A 182 13.70 -11.71 -1.05
CA PHE A 182 15.10 -11.84 -1.50
C PHE A 182 15.83 -10.50 -1.52
N ALA A 183 15.19 -9.44 -1.99
CA ALA A 183 15.79 -8.11 -2.01
C ALA A 183 16.11 -7.61 -0.60
N VAL A 184 15.18 -7.75 0.34
CA VAL A 184 15.34 -7.38 1.75
C VAL A 184 16.44 -8.21 2.42
N SER A 185 16.38 -9.55 2.26
CA SER A 185 17.39 -10.44 2.85
C SER A 185 18.79 -10.15 2.30
N GLY A 186 18.93 -10.02 0.98
CA GLY A 186 20.20 -9.71 0.35
C GLY A 186 20.76 -8.35 0.78
N ALA A 187 19.92 -7.31 0.81
CA ALA A 187 20.32 -5.97 1.23
C ALA A 187 20.71 -5.93 2.72
N SER A 188 19.94 -6.61 3.58
CA SER A 188 20.21 -6.67 5.02
C SER A 188 21.54 -7.37 5.33
N GLU A 189 21.82 -8.48 4.68
CA GLU A 189 23.11 -9.20 4.85
C GLU A 189 24.31 -8.38 4.34
N ILE A 190 24.14 -7.66 3.22
CA ILE A 190 25.17 -6.74 2.72
C ILE A 190 25.40 -5.62 3.75
N ALA A 191 24.34 -5.03 4.30
CA ALA A 191 24.43 -3.98 5.30
C ALA A 191 25.13 -4.48 6.58
N ARG A 192 24.85 -5.70 7.04
CA ARG A 192 25.55 -6.35 8.18
C ARG A 192 27.04 -6.52 7.90
N TYR A 193 27.39 -6.93 6.70
CA TYR A 193 28.78 -7.07 6.30
C TYR A 193 29.56 -5.74 6.40
N PHE A 194 28.89 -4.60 6.12
CA PHE A 194 29.48 -3.26 6.30
C PHE A 194 29.36 -2.71 7.74
N GLY A 195 28.91 -3.53 8.70
CA GLY A 195 28.84 -3.13 10.10
C GLY A 195 27.66 -2.19 10.43
N ILE A 196 26.65 -2.11 9.57
CA ILE A 196 25.43 -1.32 9.83
C ILE A 196 24.63 -2.01 10.94
N SER A 197 24.14 -1.21 11.91
CA SER A 197 23.42 -1.73 13.06
C SER A 197 22.09 -2.38 12.67
N GLU A 198 21.69 -3.44 13.41
CA GLU A 198 20.39 -4.11 13.22
C GLU A 198 19.21 -3.15 13.36
N ARG A 199 19.33 -2.16 14.28
CA ARG A 199 18.31 -1.11 14.43
C ARG A 199 18.14 -0.31 13.13
N PHE A 200 19.23 0.11 12.51
CA PHE A 200 19.18 0.87 11.26
C PHE A 200 18.66 0.02 10.10
N ILE A 201 19.09 -1.25 10.00
CA ILE A 201 18.60 -2.21 8.99
C ILE A 201 17.07 -2.38 9.13
N GLY A 202 16.58 -2.58 10.34
CA GLY A 202 15.15 -2.72 10.61
C GLY A 202 14.34 -1.47 10.25
N LEU A 203 14.83 -0.28 10.64
CA LEU A 203 14.14 0.99 10.40
C LEU A 203 14.17 1.43 8.92
N THR A 204 15.08 0.90 8.12
CA THR A 204 15.25 1.30 6.72
C THR A 204 14.96 0.17 5.73
N ILE A 205 15.83 -0.84 5.66
CA ILE A 205 15.78 -1.88 4.64
C ILE A 205 14.54 -2.76 4.82
N VAL A 206 14.26 -3.19 6.05
CA VAL A 206 13.11 -4.06 6.33
C VAL A 206 11.80 -3.27 6.22
N ALA A 207 11.75 -2.06 6.77
CA ALA A 207 10.55 -1.21 6.70
C ALA A 207 10.17 -0.82 5.27
N LEU A 208 11.16 -0.50 4.41
CA LEU A 208 10.91 -0.28 2.99
C LEU A 208 10.58 -1.57 2.26
N GLY A 209 11.11 -2.69 2.73
CA GLY A 209 11.02 -3.98 2.07
C GLY A 209 9.60 -4.52 1.98
N THR A 210 8.80 -4.41 3.02
CA THR A 210 7.40 -4.86 2.99
C THR A 210 6.58 -4.06 1.97
N SER A 211 6.93 -2.78 1.74
CA SER A 211 6.25 -1.92 0.76
C SER A 211 6.89 -1.95 -0.65
N LEU A 212 7.92 -2.78 -0.89
CA LEU A 212 8.47 -2.98 -2.24
C LEU A 212 7.46 -3.56 -3.24
N PRO A 213 6.59 -4.51 -2.86
CA PRO A 213 5.51 -4.99 -3.71
C PRO A 213 4.63 -3.85 -4.25
N GLU A 214 4.16 -2.96 -3.37
CA GLU A 214 3.37 -1.80 -3.71
C GLU A 214 4.13 -0.83 -4.63
N LEU A 215 5.39 -0.54 -4.30
CA LEU A 215 6.23 0.38 -5.07
C LEU A 215 6.39 -0.11 -6.51
N VAL A 216 6.87 -1.34 -6.68
CA VAL A 216 7.19 -1.86 -8.02
C VAL A 216 5.92 -2.04 -8.85
N THR A 217 4.83 -2.50 -8.21
CA THR A 217 3.54 -2.69 -8.88
C THR A 217 2.93 -1.35 -9.32
N SER A 218 2.91 -0.33 -8.44
CA SER A 218 2.35 0.99 -8.77
C SER A 218 3.16 1.72 -9.84
N VAL A 219 4.50 1.68 -9.75
CA VAL A 219 5.37 2.26 -10.77
C VAL A 219 5.21 1.56 -12.11
N THR A 220 5.10 0.24 -12.12
CA THR A 220 4.90 -0.55 -13.34
C THR A 220 3.53 -0.23 -13.98
N ALA A 221 2.47 -0.18 -13.18
CA ALA A 221 1.14 0.18 -13.64
C ALA A 221 1.11 1.59 -14.25
N ALA A 222 1.69 2.56 -13.56
CA ALA A 222 1.77 3.95 -14.04
C ALA A 222 2.57 4.07 -15.33
N LYS A 223 3.71 3.38 -15.48
CA LYS A 223 4.51 3.35 -16.72
C LYS A 223 3.76 2.75 -17.90
N ARG A 224 2.85 1.81 -17.65
CA ARG A 224 1.99 1.19 -18.67
C ARG A 224 0.73 2.02 -18.99
N GLY A 225 0.57 3.20 -18.38
CA GLY A 225 -0.62 4.04 -18.56
C GLY A 225 -1.84 3.56 -17.76
N ASN A 226 -1.70 2.53 -16.91
CA ASN A 226 -2.78 2.01 -16.05
C ASN A 226 -2.85 2.82 -14.75
N ALA A 227 -3.16 4.12 -14.87
CA ALA A 227 -3.19 5.06 -13.74
C ALA A 227 -4.16 4.61 -12.62
N GLY A 228 -5.31 4.05 -12.98
CA GLY A 228 -6.28 3.53 -12.02
C GLY A 228 -5.73 2.39 -11.16
N ILE A 229 -4.96 1.45 -11.75
CA ILE A 229 -4.29 0.40 -10.98
C ILE A 229 -3.22 1.03 -10.06
N ALA A 230 -2.44 2.00 -10.56
CA ALA A 230 -1.37 2.62 -9.78
C ALA A 230 -1.88 3.34 -8.52
N ILE A 231 -2.88 4.22 -8.68
CA ILE A 231 -3.45 4.98 -7.55
C ILE A 231 -4.34 4.09 -6.68
N GLY A 232 -5.11 3.19 -7.32
CA GLY A 232 -5.98 2.25 -6.61
C GLY A 232 -5.18 1.32 -5.70
N ASN A 233 -4.02 0.83 -6.15
CA ASN A 233 -3.12 0.03 -5.32
C ASN A 233 -2.78 0.76 -4.02
N ILE A 234 -2.32 2.00 -4.09
CA ILE A 234 -1.86 2.73 -2.89
C ILE A 234 -3.02 3.14 -1.98
N VAL A 235 -4.09 3.72 -2.53
CA VAL A 235 -5.26 4.11 -1.73
C VAL A 235 -5.94 2.89 -1.13
N GLY A 236 -6.09 1.81 -1.92
CA GLY A 236 -6.67 0.54 -1.47
C GLY A 236 -5.83 -0.14 -0.40
N SER A 237 -4.50 -0.19 -0.55
CA SER A 237 -3.58 -0.73 0.47
C SER A 237 -3.71 0.01 1.81
N ASN A 238 -3.78 1.35 1.77
CA ASN A 238 -3.93 2.14 2.99
C ASN A 238 -5.27 1.88 3.70
N ILE A 239 -6.36 1.75 2.94
CA ILE A 239 -7.68 1.39 3.49
C ILE A 239 -7.66 -0.05 4.03
N PHE A 240 -7.11 -1.01 3.26
CA PHE A 240 -7.00 -2.41 3.65
C PHE A 240 -6.18 -2.59 4.92
N ASN A 241 -5.06 -1.90 5.02
CA ASN A 241 -4.17 -1.96 6.19
C ASN A 241 -4.88 -1.51 7.48
N ILE A 242 -5.70 -0.47 7.43
CA ILE A 242 -6.44 -0.02 8.61
C ILE A 242 -7.64 -0.93 8.87
N LEU A 243 -8.52 -1.10 7.90
CA LEU A 243 -9.80 -1.75 8.12
C LEU A 243 -9.67 -3.27 8.28
N PHE A 244 -8.84 -3.91 7.43
CA PHE A 244 -8.69 -5.36 7.46
C PHE A 244 -7.57 -5.79 8.42
N VAL A 245 -6.36 -5.22 8.29
CA VAL A 245 -5.20 -5.72 9.05
C VAL A 245 -5.33 -5.37 10.53
N ILE A 246 -5.53 -4.09 10.88
CA ILE A 246 -5.77 -3.71 12.29
C ILE A 246 -7.07 -4.33 12.78
N GLY A 247 -8.15 -4.26 12.00
CA GLY A 247 -9.43 -4.85 12.35
C GLY A 247 -9.32 -6.33 12.70
N THR A 248 -8.65 -7.14 11.86
CA THR A 248 -8.44 -8.58 12.11
C THR A 248 -7.56 -8.82 13.32
N THR A 249 -6.48 -8.06 13.46
CA THR A 249 -5.59 -8.20 14.62
C THR A 249 -6.33 -7.87 15.92
N ALA A 250 -7.18 -6.83 15.93
CA ALA A 250 -8.00 -6.45 17.08
C ALA A 250 -9.08 -7.49 17.44
N LEU A 251 -9.57 -8.28 16.47
CA LEU A 251 -10.45 -9.42 16.74
C LEU A 251 -9.72 -10.60 17.39
N ILE A 252 -8.40 -10.70 17.21
CA ILE A 252 -7.58 -11.79 17.79
C ILE A 252 -7.10 -11.40 19.20
N CYS A 253 -6.60 -10.18 19.33
CA CYS A 253 -6.12 -9.63 20.59
C CYS A 253 -6.19 -8.10 20.56
N THR A 254 -6.30 -7.49 21.73
CA THR A 254 -6.23 -6.02 21.86
C THR A 254 -4.91 -5.50 21.29
N VAL A 255 -4.97 -4.44 20.47
CA VAL A 255 -3.82 -3.83 19.81
C VAL A 255 -3.40 -2.58 20.56
N PRO A 256 -2.24 -2.57 21.25
CA PRO A 256 -1.77 -1.40 21.99
C PRO A 256 -1.56 -0.20 21.07
N PHE A 257 -2.02 0.98 21.50
CA PHE A 257 -1.82 2.25 20.80
C PHE A 257 -1.00 3.20 21.67
N GLU A 258 0.32 3.13 21.52
CA GLU A 258 1.24 3.95 22.30
C GLU A 258 1.15 5.43 21.91
N SER A 259 1.46 6.35 22.84
CA SER A 259 1.36 7.81 22.61
C SER A 259 2.16 8.31 21.41
N LYS A 260 3.28 7.64 21.05
CA LYS A 260 4.06 7.97 19.85
C LYS A 260 3.25 7.80 18.57
N PHE A 261 2.32 6.83 18.51
CA PHE A 261 1.49 6.58 17.33
C PHE A 261 0.44 7.66 17.07
N ILE A 262 0.14 8.53 18.05
CA ILE A 262 -0.71 9.71 17.83
C ILE A 262 -0.05 10.64 16.80
N ILE A 263 1.25 10.88 16.94
CA ILE A 263 2.01 11.72 16.01
C ILE A 263 2.09 11.05 14.64
N ASP A 264 2.47 9.77 14.60
CA ASP A 264 2.60 9.02 13.34
C ASP A 264 1.26 8.94 12.59
N THR A 265 0.16 8.67 13.30
CA THR A 265 -1.18 8.63 12.69
C THR A 265 -1.62 10.03 12.24
N GLY A 266 -1.27 11.08 12.98
CA GLY A 266 -1.47 12.47 12.58
C GLY A 266 -0.71 12.81 11.29
N ILE A 267 0.52 12.33 11.17
CA ILE A 267 1.32 12.46 9.93
C ILE A 267 0.66 11.67 8.78
N ALA A 268 0.17 10.45 9.02
CA ALA A 268 -0.54 9.67 8.00
C ALA A 268 -1.80 10.40 7.48
N ILE A 269 -2.57 11.05 8.37
CA ILE A 269 -3.69 11.91 8.00
C ILE A 269 -3.22 13.06 7.12
N LEU A 270 -2.15 13.74 7.53
CA LEU A 270 -1.57 14.85 6.76
C LEU A 270 -1.11 14.40 5.38
N CYS A 271 -0.51 13.22 5.25
CA CYS A 271 -0.13 12.63 3.96
C CYS A 271 -1.35 12.45 3.04
N GLY A 272 -2.45 11.93 3.56
CA GLY A 272 -3.71 11.83 2.82
C GLY A 272 -4.24 13.19 2.36
N VAL A 273 -4.17 14.20 3.23
CA VAL A 273 -4.56 15.59 2.91
C VAL A 273 -3.64 16.20 1.84
N ILE A 274 -2.32 15.98 1.91
CA ILE A 274 -1.36 16.41 0.90
C ILE A 274 -1.69 15.77 -0.46
N LEU A 275 -1.98 14.48 -0.51
CA LEU A 275 -2.41 13.79 -1.73
C LEU A 275 -3.70 14.42 -2.29
N TRP A 276 -4.70 14.61 -1.43
CA TRP A 276 -5.99 15.16 -1.82
C TRP A 276 -5.87 16.59 -2.38
N LEU A 277 -5.21 17.48 -1.64
CA LEU A 277 -5.00 18.87 -2.05
C LEU A 277 -4.06 18.98 -3.27
N GLY A 278 -3.00 18.18 -3.32
CA GLY A 278 -2.04 18.17 -4.42
C GLY A 278 -2.65 17.75 -5.75
N THR A 279 -3.74 16.97 -5.71
CA THR A 279 -4.47 16.52 -6.91
C THR A 279 -5.72 17.34 -7.21
N PHE A 280 -6.08 18.32 -6.35
CA PHE A 280 -7.32 19.09 -6.46
C PHE A 280 -7.46 19.82 -7.80
N ARG A 281 -6.42 20.56 -8.20
CA ARG A 281 -6.50 21.49 -9.35
C ARG A 281 -6.51 20.79 -10.70
N HIS A 282 -5.70 19.75 -10.86
CA HIS A 282 -5.45 19.13 -12.16
C HIS A 282 -6.05 17.73 -12.29
N LYS A 283 -6.55 17.16 -11.21
CA LYS A 283 -6.96 15.74 -11.13
C LYS A 283 -5.86 14.79 -11.60
N GLU A 284 -4.61 15.19 -11.36
CA GLU A 284 -3.40 14.43 -11.67
C GLU A 284 -2.39 14.61 -10.54
N LEU A 285 -1.72 13.54 -10.19
CA LEU A 285 -0.52 13.61 -9.35
C LEU A 285 0.68 13.90 -10.24
N ARG A 286 1.27 15.09 -10.07
CA ARG A 286 2.35 15.63 -10.90
C ARG A 286 3.67 15.71 -10.14
N LYS A 287 4.78 15.85 -10.91
CA LYS A 287 6.14 15.95 -10.35
C LYS A 287 6.32 16.92 -9.18
N PRO A 288 5.77 18.17 -9.19
CA PRO A 288 5.95 19.06 -8.04
C PRO A 288 5.35 18.51 -6.74
N CYS A 289 4.18 17.87 -6.84
CA CYS A 289 3.56 17.20 -5.69
C CYS A 289 4.40 16.00 -5.24
N GLY A 290 4.93 15.20 -6.19
CA GLY A 290 5.84 14.09 -5.90
C GLY A 290 7.11 14.54 -5.17
N ILE A 291 7.74 15.64 -5.60
CA ILE A 291 8.90 16.21 -4.90
C ILE A 291 8.53 16.62 -3.47
N LEU A 292 7.40 17.33 -3.29
CA LEU A 292 6.92 17.71 -1.97
C LEU A 292 6.73 16.49 -1.05
N MET A 293 6.09 15.44 -1.56
CA MET A 293 5.88 14.19 -0.81
C MET A 293 7.20 13.57 -0.36
N LEU A 294 8.20 13.47 -1.24
CA LEU A 294 9.52 12.94 -0.90
C LEU A 294 10.25 13.80 0.13
N LEU A 295 10.14 15.12 0.04
CA LEU A 295 10.70 16.03 1.05
C LEU A 295 10.00 15.87 2.40
N CYS A 296 8.67 15.72 2.42
CA CYS A 296 7.92 15.42 3.64
C CYS A 296 8.37 14.09 4.27
N TYR A 297 8.62 13.06 3.45
CA TYR A 297 9.13 11.79 3.98
C TYR A 297 10.54 11.94 4.55
N ALA A 298 11.43 12.69 3.88
CA ALA A 298 12.78 12.95 4.41
C ALA A 298 12.72 13.65 5.78
N ALA A 299 11.82 14.64 5.95
CA ALA A 299 11.60 15.30 7.23
C ALA A 299 11.04 14.32 8.29
N TYR A 300 10.08 13.48 7.92
CA TYR A 300 9.54 12.45 8.81
C TYR A 300 10.61 11.42 9.21
N PHE A 301 11.46 11.01 8.27
CA PHE A 301 12.55 10.08 8.55
C PHE A 301 13.58 10.67 9.54
N VAL A 302 13.92 11.95 9.37
CA VAL A 302 14.78 12.66 10.35
C VAL A 302 14.13 12.65 11.74
N TYR A 303 12.83 12.94 11.81
CA TYR A 303 12.08 12.87 13.08
C TYR A 303 12.17 11.46 13.70
N LEU A 304 11.95 10.38 12.93
CA LEU A 304 12.06 9.00 13.43
C LEU A 304 13.46 8.64 13.94
N CYS A 305 14.52 9.25 13.39
CA CYS A 305 15.88 9.02 13.85
C CYS A 305 16.20 9.76 15.16
N MET A 306 15.41 10.79 15.52
CA MET A 306 15.63 11.63 16.73
C MET A 306 14.83 11.15 17.95
N VAL A 307 13.75 10.37 17.73
CA VAL A 307 12.88 9.79 18.76
C VAL A 307 13.19 8.30 18.95
#